data_71837babb285a3a4b07c33e54e7a0e65
#
_entry.id   71837babb285a3a4b07c33e54e7a0e65
#
_cell.length_a   1.000
_cell.length_b   1.000
_cell.length_c   1.000
_cell.angle_alpha   90.00
_cell.angle_beta   90.00
_cell.angle_gamma   90.00
#
_symmetry.space_group_name_H-M   'P 1'
#
loop_
_entity.id
_entity.type
_entity.pdbx_description
1 polymer ?
#
loop_
_entity_poly.entity_id
_entity_poly.type
_entity_poly.pdbx_seq_one_letter_code
_entity_poly.pdbx_strand_id
1 'polypeptide(L)'
;MTAPKEIHVPGDISSSAFWLVAGSIIEDSDIILKDVGINETRTGIIDVLKAMGANIELLNVRDEVEPIADIRVRYAKLHGTSFGADIMPRLIDEIPIITVASMFAEGETIITGAGELRVKETDRLQVITDEFNKVCPCIKGKLKMV
;
A
#
# COMPACT_ATOMS: atom_id res chain seq x y z
N MET A 1 37.97 -6.90 10.48
CA MET A 1 36.50 -6.65 10.39
C MET A 1 35.77 -7.86 10.95
N THR A 2 34.91 -7.64 11.93
CA THR A 2 34.18 -8.74 12.56
C THR A 2 32.75 -8.74 12.01
N ALA A 3 32.29 -9.88 11.49
CA ALA A 3 30.90 -10.00 11.04
C ALA A 3 29.97 -9.91 12.27
N PRO A 4 28.82 -9.26 12.15
CA PRO A 4 27.86 -9.23 13.24
C PRO A 4 27.40 -10.65 13.56
N LYS A 5 27.27 -10.95 14.85
CA LYS A 5 26.82 -12.26 15.32
C LYS A 5 25.32 -12.49 15.05
N GLU A 6 24.58 -11.42 14.87
CA GLU A 6 23.14 -11.44 14.68
C GLU A 6 22.74 -10.33 13.71
N ILE A 7 21.93 -10.66 12.75
CA ILE A 7 21.34 -9.69 11.81
C ILE A 7 19.83 -9.79 11.93
N HIS A 8 19.18 -8.66 12.26
CA HIS A 8 17.73 -8.59 12.30
C HIS A 8 17.21 -8.21 10.91
N VAL A 9 16.41 -9.09 10.33
CA VAL A 9 15.76 -8.83 9.02
C VAL A 9 14.35 -8.29 9.28
N PRO A 10 14.07 -7.04 8.88
CA PRO A 10 12.75 -6.46 9.09
C PRO A 10 11.69 -7.12 8.20
N GLY A 11 10.43 -7.01 8.61
CA GLY A 11 9.30 -7.44 7.81
C GLY A 11 9.18 -6.61 6.53
N ASP A 12 8.69 -7.23 5.47
CA ASP A 12 8.51 -6.57 4.17
C ASP A 12 7.26 -5.71 4.16
N ILE A 13 7.39 -4.44 3.77
CA ILE A 13 6.27 -3.50 3.68
C ILE A 13 5.25 -3.95 2.62
N SER A 14 5.68 -4.55 1.52
CA SER A 14 4.77 -5.03 0.48
C SER A 14 3.86 -6.15 1.01
N SER A 15 4.39 -7.06 1.80
CA SER A 15 3.59 -8.10 2.48
C SER A 15 2.70 -7.49 3.56
N SER A 16 3.21 -6.49 4.28
CA SER A 16 2.46 -5.79 5.31
C SER A 16 1.30 -4.97 4.75
N ALA A 17 1.40 -4.55 3.49
CA ALA A 17 0.37 -3.73 2.84
C ALA A 17 -1.00 -4.42 2.83
N PHE A 18 -1.04 -5.74 2.70
CA PHE A 18 -2.30 -6.49 2.75
C PHE A 18 -3.01 -6.30 4.10
N TRP A 19 -2.24 -6.34 5.19
CA TRP A 19 -2.77 -6.14 6.53
C TRP A 19 -3.14 -4.68 6.79
N LEU A 20 -2.38 -3.73 6.24
CA LEU A 20 -2.69 -2.31 6.34
C LEU A 20 -4.03 -2.00 5.68
N VAL A 21 -4.27 -2.54 4.50
CA VAL A 21 -5.55 -2.36 3.81
C VAL A 21 -6.67 -3.09 4.55
N ALA A 22 -6.46 -4.34 4.95
CA ALA A 22 -7.46 -5.10 5.69
C ALA A 22 -7.87 -4.39 6.99
N GLY A 23 -6.89 -3.91 7.75
CA GLY A 23 -7.14 -3.18 8.99
C GLY A 23 -7.86 -1.85 8.77
N SER A 24 -7.72 -1.27 7.57
CA SER A 24 -8.39 -0.01 7.24
C SER A 24 -9.83 -0.19 6.79
N ILE A 25 -10.16 -1.30 6.12
CA ILE A 25 -11.48 -1.52 5.49
C ILE A 25 -12.44 -2.39 6.31
N ILE A 26 -11.91 -3.18 7.23
CA ILE A 26 -12.75 -4.08 8.06
C ILE A 26 -13.12 -3.36 9.35
N GLU A 27 -14.41 -3.22 9.61
CA GLU A 27 -14.92 -2.56 10.82
C GLU A 27 -14.38 -3.21 12.10
N ASP A 28 -14.15 -2.39 13.11
CA ASP A 28 -13.63 -2.78 14.43
C ASP A 28 -12.20 -3.36 14.39
N SER A 29 -11.46 -3.18 13.31
CA SER A 29 -10.07 -3.64 13.23
C SER A 29 -9.13 -2.73 14.00
N ASP A 30 -8.17 -3.36 14.70
CA ASP A 30 -7.05 -2.71 15.35
C ASP A 30 -5.88 -3.70 15.32
N ILE A 31 -4.95 -3.48 14.39
CA ILE A 31 -3.85 -4.40 14.11
C ILE A 31 -2.53 -3.69 14.33
N ILE A 32 -1.60 -4.38 14.97
CA ILE A 32 -0.22 -3.90 15.13
C ILE A 32 0.71 -4.87 14.39
N LEU A 33 1.41 -4.35 13.38
CA LEU A 33 2.42 -5.09 12.64
C LEU A 33 3.78 -4.76 13.24
N LYS A 34 4.47 -5.79 13.71
CA LYS A 34 5.75 -5.64 14.41
C LYS A 34 6.93 -5.66 13.44
N ASP A 35 7.95 -4.83 13.75
CA ASP A 35 9.26 -4.88 13.10
C ASP A 35 9.20 -4.80 11.57
N VAL A 36 8.45 -3.83 11.05
CA VAL A 36 8.30 -3.62 9.61
C VAL A 36 9.35 -2.62 9.12
N GLY A 37 10.02 -2.95 8.02
CA GLY A 37 10.94 -2.03 7.35
C GLY A 37 10.18 -0.83 6.77
N ILE A 38 10.64 0.37 7.11
CA ILE A 38 10.02 1.62 6.69
C ILE A 38 10.97 2.49 5.86
N ASN A 39 11.80 1.86 5.03
CA ASN A 39 12.66 2.59 4.11
C ASN A 39 11.80 3.50 3.22
N GLU A 40 12.15 4.77 3.14
CA GLU A 40 11.38 5.78 2.40
C GLU A 40 11.15 5.43 0.93
N THR A 41 12.05 4.65 0.34
CA THR A 41 11.90 4.21 -1.05
C THR A 41 10.76 3.21 -1.25
N ARG A 42 10.18 2.69 -0.17
CA ARG A 42 9.17 1.64 -0.19
C ARG A 42 7.90 1.96 0.58
N THR A 43 7.81 3.12 1.21
CA THR A 43 6.67 3.48 2.06
C THR A 43 5.59 4.29 1.35
N GLY A 44 5.58 4.31 0.03
CA GLY A 44 4.54 4.99 -0.75
C GLY A 44 3.13 4.52 -0.41
N ILE A 45 2.97 3.23 -0.09
CA ILE A 45 1.66 2.68 0.32
C ILE A 45 1.12 3.36 1.58
N ILE A 46 1.99 3.65 2.54
CA ILE A 46 1.58 4.34 3.78
C ILE A 46 1.09 5.75 3.45
N ASP A 47 1.81 6.47 2.61
CA ASP A 47 1.44 7.82 2.20
C ASP A 47 0.10 7.85 1.46
N VAL A 48 -0.11 6.91 0.54
CA VAL A 48 -1.36 6.80 -0.21
C VAL A 48 -2.53 6.47 0.72
N LEU A 49 -2.37 5.49 1.61
CA LEU A 49 -3.44 5.13 2.55
C LEU A 49 -3.78 6.28 3.50
N LYS A 50 -2.79 7.02 3.98
CA LYS A 50 -3.03 8.21 4.79
C LYS A 50 -3.78 9.29 4.01
N ALA A 51 -3.44 9.49 2.74
CA ALA A 51 -4.16 10.41 1.87
C ALA A 51 -5.60 9.97 1.65
N MET A 52 -5.88 8.67 1.69
CA MET A 52 -7.23 8.12 1.63
C MET A 52 -8.00 8.21 2.97
N GLY A 53 -7.36 8.69 4.02
CA GLY A 53 -7.98 8.82 5.33
C GLY A 53 -7.74 7.66 6.29
N ALA A 54 -6.82 6.76 5.98
CA ALA A 54 -6.50 5.62 6.85
C ALA A 54 -5.91 6.07 8.19
N ASN A 55 -6.24 5.34 9.24
CA ASN A 55 -5.71 5.57 10.58
C ASN A 55 -4.49 4.69 10.82
N ILE A 56 -3.32 5.19 10.42
CA ILE A 56 -2.05 4.48 10.50
C ILE A 56 -1.09 5.26 11.38
N GLU A 57 -0.49 4.58 12.37
CA GLU A 57 0.52 5.15 13.26
C GLU A 57 1.81 4.34 13.20
N LEU A 58 2.95 5.03 13.18
CA LEU A 58 4.24 4.40 13.32
C LEU A 58 4.66 4.46 14.80
N LEU A 59 4.94 3.31 15.37
CA LEU A 59 5.31 3.16 16.78
C LEU A 59 6.72 2.58 16.88
N ASN A 60 7.43 2.92 17.93
CA ASN A 60 8.76 2.35 18.21
C ASN A 60 9.71 2.44 17.02
N VAL A 61 9.75 3.60 16.38
CA VAL A 61 10.64 3.82 15.23
C VAL A 61 12.09 3.66 15.68
N ARG A 62 12.81 2.78 14.98
CA ARG A 62 14.20 2.45 15.29
C ARG A 62 15.04 2.60 14.03
N ASP A 63 16.21 3.18 14.21
CA ASP A 63 17.15 3.38 13.13
C ASP A 63 18.31 2.39 13.31
N GLU A 64 18.10 1.18 12.81
CA GLU A 64 19.09 0.11 12.79
C GLU A 64 19.85 0.09 11.48
N VAL A 65 20.20 -1.07 10.93
CA VAL A 65 20.78 -1.18 9.58
C VAL A 65 19.83 -0.60 8.55
N GLU A 66 18.54 -0.83 8.74
CA GLU A 66 17.46 -0.16 8.01
C GLU A 66 16.45 0.40 9.02
N PRO A 67 15.74 1.49 8.68
CA PRO A 67 14.70 2.00 9.57
C PRO A 67 13.57 0.99 9.72
N ILE A 68 13.18 0.74 10.95
CA ILE A 68 12.16 -0.24 11.33
C ILE A 68 11.15 0.44 12.25
N ALA A 69 9.90 0.07 12.12
CA ALA A 69 8.85 0.51 13.05
C ALA A 69 7.80 -0.57 13.24
N ASP A 70 7.05 -0.46 14.33
CA ASP A 70 5.79 -1.15 14.47
C ASP A 70 4.72 -0.26 13.84
N ILE A 71 3.80 -0.85 13.08
CA ILE A 71 2.75 -0.10 12.39
C ILE A 71 1.40 -0.50 12.98
N ARG A 72 0.70 0.46 13.54
CA ARG A 72 -0.66 0.26 14.02
C ARG A 72 -1.65 0.77 12.99
N VAL A 73 -2.60 -0.05 12.59
CA VAL A 73 -3.68 0.33 11.70
C VAL A 73 -5.02 0.00 12.34
N ARG A 74 -5.95 0.96 12.26
CA ARG A 74 -7.31 0.81 12.74
C ARG A 74 -8.29 1.10 11.61
N TYR A 75 -9.49 0.58 11.74
CA TYR A 75 -10.55 0.89 10.79
C TYR A 75 -10.73 2.39 10.62
N ALA A 76 -10.86 2.80 9.38
CA ALA A 76 -11.19 4.17 9.03
C ALA A 76 -12.03 4.16 7.75
N LYS A 77 -12.89 5.15 7.61
CA LYS A 77 -13.66 5.32 6.39
C LYS A 77 -12.77 5.97 5.34
N LEU A 78 -12.39 5.20 4.33
CA LEU A 78 -11.52 5.66 3.27
C LEU A 78 -12.27 6.49 2.24
N HIS A 79 -11.57 7.43 1.63
CA HIS A 79 -12.07 8.20 0.49
C HIS A 79 -11.06 8.15 -0.66
N GLY A 80 -11.53 8.45 -1.87
CA GLY A 80 -10.68 8.47 -3.05
C GLY A 80 -9.60 9.54 -2.96
N THR A 81 -8.49 9.30 -3.63
CA THR A 81 -7.38 10.23 -3.76
C THR A 81 -6.78 10.15 -5.16
N SER A 82 -5.83 11.01 -5.45
CA SER A 82 -5.08 10.92 -6.70
C SER A 82 -3.58 10.94 -6.41
N PHE A 83 -2.83 10.17 -7.17
CA PHE A 83 -1.38 10.16 -7.09
C PHE A 83 -0.80 9.78 -8.45
N GLY A 84 0.46 10.05 -8.66
CA GLY A 84 1.05 9.94 -9.99
C GLY A 84 2.49 9.44 -9.99
N ALA A 85 3.19 9.75 -11.08
CA ALA A 85 4.52 9.23 -11.38
C ALA A 85 5.56 9.54 -10.31
N ASP A 86 5.41 10.61 -9.57
CA ASP A 86 6.35 11.03 -8.52
C ASP A 86 6.42 10.03 -7.36
N ILE A 87 5.30 9.41 -7.00
CA ILE A 87 5.26 8.41 -5.93
C ILE A 87 5.30 6.97 -6.46
N MET A 88 5.06 6.76 -7.73
CA MET A 88 4.93 5.43 -8.34
C MET A 88 6.10 4.50 -8.03
N PRO A 89 7.38 4.91 -8.11
CA PRO A 89 8.49 4.01 -7.81
C PRO A 89 8.49 3.48 -6.37
N ARG A 90 7.84 4.19 -5.45
CA ARG A 90 7.77 3.84 -4.03
C ARG A 90 6.64 2.87 -3.69
N LEU A 91 5.77 2.54 -4.65
CA LEU A 91 4.58 1.74 -4.38
C LEU A 91 4.11 0.86 -5.55
N ILE A 92 4.93 0.71 -6.57
CA ILE A 92 4.51 0.03 -7.81
C ILE A 92 4.01 -1.41 -7.57
N ASP A 93 4.62 -2.11 -6.61
CA ASP A 93 4.24 -3.49 -6.29
C ASP A 93 2.96 -3.56 -5.45
N GLU A 94 2.53 -2.43 -4.87
CA GLU A 94 1.34 -2.33 -4.03
C GLU A 94 0.09 -1.89 -4.80
N ILE A 95 0.19 -1.62 -6.10
CA ILE A 95 -0.96 -1.20 -6.91
C ILE A 95 -2.15 -2.16 -6.80
N PRO A 96 -1.98 -3.50 -6.84
CA PRO A 96 -3.12 -4.41 -6.68
C PRO A 96 -3.86 -4.24 -5.37
N ILE A 97 -3.14 -4.09 -4.24
CA ILE A 97 -3.80 -3.94 -2.95
C ILE A 97 -4.40 -2.54 -2.76
N ILE A 98 -3.81 -1.51 -3.37
CA ILE A 98 -4.41 -0.17 -3.42
C ILE A 98 -5.73 -0.21 -4.18
N THR A 99 -5.81 -1.01 -5.23
CA THR A 99 -7.05 -1.24 -5.97
C THR A 99 -8.14 -1.79 -5.04
N VAL A 100 -7.81 -2.74 -4.20
CA VAL A 100 -8.75 -3.27 -3.19
C VAL A 100 -9.21 -2.15 -2.25
N ALA A 101 -8.28 -1.34 -1.74
CA ALA A 101 -8.62 -0.21 -0.88
C ALA A 101 -9.57 0.77 -1.56
N SER A 102 -9.36 1.05 -2.85
CA SER A 102 -10.20 1.96 -3.62
C SER A 102 -11.63 1.45 -3.81
N MET A 103 -11.81 0.13 -3.83
CA MET A 103 -13.15 -0.48 -3.93
C MET A 103 -14.01 -0.20 -2.68
N PHE A 104 -13.38 -0.02 -1.53
CA PHE A 104 -14.05 0.28 -0.26
C PHE A 104 -14.03 1.76 0.10
N ALA A 105 -13.36 2.59 -0.72
CA ALA A 105 -13.29 4.02 -0.51
C ALA A 105 -14.50 4.75 -1.09
N GLU A 106 -14.88 5.86 -0.49
CA GLU A 106 -15.87 6.76 -1.05
C GLU A 106 -15.21 7.63 -2.14
N GLY A 107 -15.86 7.77 -3.29
CA GLY A 107 -15.36 8.56 -4.39
C GLY A 107 -14.42 7.79 -5.30
N GLU A 108 -13.70 8.53 -6.12
CA GLU A 108 -12.84 7.98 -7.18
C GLU A 108 -11.37 8.12 -6.81
N THR A 109 -10.60 7.06 -7.03
CA THR A 109 -9.13 7.08 -6.91
C THR A 109 -8.53 7.15 -8.30
N ILE A 110 -7.65 8.12 -8.53
CA ILE A 110 -7.03 8.35 -9.83
C ILE A 110 -5.52 8.09 -9.72
N ILE A 111 -5.02 7.19 -10.55
CA ILE A 111 -3.60 6.85 -10.64
C ILE A 111 -3.09 7.29 -12.01
N THR A 112 -2.10 8.17 -12.03
CA THR A 112 -1.46 8.63 -13.26
C THR A 112 -0.02 8.11 -13.31
N GLY A 113 0.57 8.05 -14.51
CA GLY A 113 1.97 7.64 -14.67
C GLY A 113 2.23 6.15 -14.42
N ALA A 114 1.20 5.31 -14.54
CA ALA A 114 1.32 3.87 -14.32
C ALA A 114 1.85 3.12 -15.56
N GLY A 115 2.45 3.81 -16.50
CA GLY A 115 2.96 3.21 -17.75
C GLY A 115 3.97 2.08 -17.54
N GLU A 116 4.74 2.10 -16.47
CA GLU A 116 5.70 1.04 -16.15
C GLU A 116 5.03 -0.31 -15.91
N LEU A 117 3.78 -0.33 -15.46
CA LEU A 117 3.04 -1.58 -15.28
C LEU A 117 2.71 -2.26 -16.60
N ARG A 118 2.67 -1.50 -17.68
CA ARG A 118 2.39 -2.02 -19.03
C ARG A 118 3.60 -2.69 -19.66
N VAL A 119 4.81 -2.35 -19.22
CA VAL A 119 6.07 -2.90 -19.74
C VAL A 119 6.68 -3.98 -18.85
N LYS A 120 5.97 -4.40 -17.81
CA LYS A 120 6.36 -5.54 -16.98
C LYS A 120 6.05 -6.86 -17.74
N GLU A 121 6.31 -7.99 -17.12
CA GLU A 121 6.12 -9.33 -17.69
C GLU A 121 4.75 -9.53 -18.37
N THR A 122 3.73 -8.84 -17.85
CA THR A 122 2.42 -8.74 -18.46
C THR A 122 1.93 -7.30 -18.36
N ASP A 123 0.89 -6.94 -19.11
CA ASP A 123 0.23 -5.65 -18.90
C ASP A 123 -0.57 -5.71 -17.59
N ARG A 124 0.12 -5.39 -16.49
CA ARG A 124 -0.48 -5.46 -15.14
C ARG A 124 -1.70 -4.57 -14.97
N LEU A 125 -1.76 -3.44 -15.68
CA LEU A 125 -2.93 -2.57 -15.65
C LEU A 125 -4.15 -3.29 -16.21
N GLN A 126 -4.00 -3.94 -17.34
CA GLN A 126 -5.10 -4.67 -17.99
C GLN A 126 -5.53 -5.85 -17.14
N VAL A 127 -4.56 -6.62 -16.60
CA VAL A 127 -4.86 -7.77 -15.75
C VAL A 127 -5.59 -7.34 -14.48
N ILE A 128 -5.12 -6.29 -13.81
CA ILE A 128 -5.78 -5.76 -12.60
C ILE A 128 -7.20 -5.33 -12.92
N THR A 129 -7.38 -4.55 -13.98
CA THR A 129 -8.70 -4.07 -14.37
C THR A 129 -9.66 -5.22 -14.68
N ASP A 130 -9.20 -6.21 -15.44
CA ASP A 130 -10.03 -7.34 -15.84
C ASP A 130 -10.41 -8.23 -14.66
N GLU A 131 -9.43 -8.57 -13.81
CA GLU A 131 -9.67 -9.44 -12.67
C GLU A 131 -10.55 -8.80 -11.60
N PHE A 132 -10.30 -7.54 -11.26
CA PHE A 132 -11.14 -6.85 -10.28
C PHE A 132 -12.53 -6.53 -10.82
N ASN A 133 -12.66 -6.31 -12.12
CA ASN A 133 -13.97 -6.11 -12.75
C ASN A 133 -14.88 -7.35 -12.68
N LYS A 134 -14.28 -8.54 -12.63
CA LYS A 134 -15.01 -9.80 -12.40
C LYS A 134 -15.61 -9.89 -11.00
N VAL A 135 -14.88 -9.34 -10.01
CA VAL A 135 -15.29 -9.36 -8.60
C VAL A 135 -16.27 -8.23 -8.31
N CYS A 136 -15.99 -7.06 -8.79
CA CYS A 136 -16.82 -5.87 -8.59
C CYS A 136 -16.86 -5.02 -9.85
N PRO A 137 -17.96 -5.02 -10.60
CA PRO A 137 -18.12 -4.12 -11.73
C PRO A 137 -18.04 -2.63 -11.37
N CYS A 138 -18.15 -2.30 -10.09
CA CYS A 138 -18.04 -0.95 -9.56
C CYS A 138 -16.62 -0.35 -9.67
N ILE A 139 -15.60 -1.19 -9.96
CA ILE A 139 -14.21 -0.73 -10.02
C ILE A 139 -14.01 0.40 -11.04
N LYS A 140 -14.73 0.38 -12.14
CA LYS A 140 -14.64 1.42 -13.17
C LYS A 140 -15.04 2.80 -12.66
N GLY A 141 -15.95 2.86 -11.69
CA GLY A 141 -16.37 4.12 -11.05
C GLY A 141 -15.55 4.49 -9.83
N LYS A 142 -14.68 3.59 -9.35
CA LYS A 142 -13.88 3.76 -8.12
C LYS A 142 -12.41 3.98 -8.39
N LEU A 143 -11.89 3.43 -9.47
CA LEU A 143 -10.47 3.51 -9.80
C LEU A 143 -10.28 3.88 -11.25
N LYS A 144 -9.47 4.91 -11.49
CA LYS A 144 -9.08 5.34 -12.82
C LYS A 144 -7.57 5.34 -12.93
N MET A 145 -7.05 4.61 -13.91
CA MET A 145 -5.62 4.57 -14.22
C MET A 145 -5.37 5.21 -15.58
N VAL A 146 -4.47 6.17 -15.61
CA VAL A 146 -4.16 6.94 -16.81
C VAL A 146 -2.70 6.77 -17.22
#